data_87e181e57c2d596cd0d903df26696cab
#
_entry.id   87e181e57c2d596cd0d903df26696cab
#
_cell.length_a   1.000
_cell.length_b   1.000
_cell.length_c   1.000
_cell.angle_alpha   90.00
_cell.angle_beta   90.00
_cell.angle_gamma   90.00
#
_symmetry.space_group_name_H-M   'P 1'
#
loop_
_entity.id
_entity.type
_entity.pdbx_description
1 polymer ?
#
loop_
_entity_poly.entity_id
_entity_poly.type
_entity_poly.pdbx_seq_one_letter_code
_entity_poly.pdbx_strand_id
1 'polypeptide(L)'
;THENPDNYLPITIALSKGARMFERHVGIETSEIKLNKYSSTPEQIEGWIDTYQNSLAICGDTERNLDVQEKEALDKLRRGVFVNKKIMKNTTIKYSDIYFAIPFEEGQLTSGSWKEGLVAQKQLNKDDSLLMDDLFIPEKNSEIVLKNAVHKVKALLNEARVYLNSEFEVEYSHHYGLEKFEEYGAVIINCINREYCKKILVQLAGQKHPAHYHPLKEESFQLLYGDLSVSIDGHIKQLSPGETCLVMPGVWHSFWTDGGCVFEEVSTTHFNSDSVYKDSKINKLLRNERKTIVDHWGRFQIP
;
A
#
# COMPACT_ATOMS: atom_id res chain seq x y z
N THR A 1 -13.76 -9.48 -35.60
CA THR A 1 -14.46 -10.78 -35.68
C THR A 1 -15.79 -10.60 -36.37
N HIS A 2 -16.17 -11.58 -37.21
CA HIS A 2 -17.52 -11.58 -37.85
C HIS A 2 -18.50 -12.24 -36.89
N GLU A 3 -19.36 -11.43 -36.28
CA GLU A 3 -20.29 -11.85 -35.25
C GLU A 3 -21.75 -11.83 -35.76
N ASN A 4 -22.61 -12.59 -35.10
CA ASN A 4 -24.04 -12.51 -35.38
C ASN A 4 -24.53 -11.08 -35.06
N PRO A 5 -25.18 -10.38 -36.01
CA PRO A 5 -25.67 -9.01 -35.82
C PRO A 5 -26.62 -8.82 -34.65
N ASP A 6 -27.36 -9.86 -34.24
CA ASP A 6 -28.30 -9.83 -33.13
C ASP A 6 -27.64 -10.06 -31.75
N ASN A 7 -26.36 -10.42 -31.75
CA ASN A 7 -25.64 -10.67 -30.48
C ASN A 7 -24.74 -9.50 -30.12
N TYR A 8 -25.12 -8.75 -29.08
CA TYR A 8 -24.37 -7.61 -28.57
C TYR A 8 -23.42 -7.93 -27.41
N LEU A 9 -23.48 -9.16 -26.87
CA LEU A 9 -22.62 -9.56 -25.76
C LEU A 9 -21.11 -9.45 -26.05
N PRO A 10 -20.62 -9.75 -27.26
CA PRO A 10 -19.19 -9.64 -27.56
C PRO A 10 -18.60 -8.25 -27.36
N ILE A 11 -19.34 -7.15 -27.64
CA ILE A 11 -18.83 -5.80 -27.44
C ILE A 11 -18.62 -5.50 -25.96
N THR A 12 -19.53 -5.91 -25.09
CA THR A 12 -19.43 -5.77 -23.64
C THR A 12 -18.20 -6.50 -23.09
N ILE A 13 -17.99 -7.76 -23.54
CA ILE A 13 -16.84 -8.56 -23.12
C ILE A 13 -15.52 -7.96 -23.62
N ALA A 14 -15.47 -7.54 -24.89
CA ALA A 14 -14.27 -6.95 -25.47
C ALA A 14 -13.90 -5.62 -24.77
N LEU A 15 -14.89 -4.77 -24.49
CA LEU A 15 -14.72 -3.52 -23.75
C LEU A 15 -14.15 -3.77 -22.35
N SER A 16 -14.72 -4.72 -21.61
CA SER A 16 -14.26 -5.09 -20.25
C SER A 16 -12.81 -5.62 -20.24
N LYS A 17 -12.38 -6.22 -21.34
CA LYS A 17 -10.99 -6.68 -21.56
C LYS A 17 -10.04 -5.60 -22.08
N GLY A 18 -10.51 -4.36 -22.20
CA GLY A 18 -9.69 -3.22 -22.56
C GLY A 18 -9.69 -2.83 -24.04
N ALA A 19 -10.52 -3.46 -24.89
CA ALA A 19 -10.68 -3.01 -26.26
C ALA A 19 -11.28 -1.59 -26.30
N ARG A 20 -10.75 -0.74 -27.18
CA ARG A 20 -11.18 0.67 -27.33
C ARG A 20 -11.53 1.02 -28.77
N MET A 21 -11.31 0.12 -29.71
CA MET A 21 -11.61 0.31 -31.14
C MET A 21 -12.41 -0.88 -31.62
N PHE A 22 -13.52 -0.61 -32.29
CA PHE A 22 -14.46 -1.60 -32.75
C PHE A 22 -14.83 -1.31 -34.20
N GLU A 23 -15.02 -2.35 -34.98
CA GLU A 23 -15.43 -2.30 -36.40
C GLU A 23 -16.61 -3.22 -36.60
N ARG A 24 -17.57 -2.79 -37.43
CA ARG A 24 -18.69 -3.61 -37.82
C ARG A 24 -19.17 -3.28 -39.23
N HIS A 25 -19.52 -4.30 -39.99
CA HIS A 25 -20.11 -4.13 -41.31
C HIS A 25 -21.56 -3.70 -41.17
N VAL A 26 -21.95 -2.68 -41.94
CA VAL A 26 -23.33 -2.11 -41.98
C VAL A 26 -23.82 -2.13 -43.41
N GLY A 27 -25.09 -2.43 -43.58
CA GLY A 27 -25.72 -2.41 -44.88
C GLY A 27 -27.25 -2.34 -44.79
N ILE A 28 -27.85 -2.09 -45.93
CA ILE A 28 -29.30 -2.09 -46.09
C ILE A 28 -29.63 -3.09 -47.21
N GLU A 29 -30.57 -3.99 -46.93
CA GLU A 29 -31.06 -4.89 -48.00
C GLU A 29 -31.86 -4.13 -49.05
N THR A 30 -31.64 -4.52 -50.29
CA THR A 30 -32.42 -4.02 -51.44
C THR A 30 -33.12 -5.21 -52.13
N SER A 31 -33.94 -4.92 -53.16
CA SER A 31 -34.53 -5.96 -54.00
C SER A 31 -33.50 -6.84 -54.69
N GLU A 32 -32.30 -6.28 -54.97
CA GLU A 32 -31.23 -6.93 -55.73
C GLU A 32 -30.10 -7.50 -54.85
N ILE A 33 -29.85 -6.86 -53.67
CA ILE A 33 -28.72 -7.18 -52.79
C ILE A 33 -29.20 -7.59 -51.41
N LYS A 34 -28.83 -8.81 -50.99
CA LYS A 34 -29.07 -9.34 -49.66
C LYS A 34 -27.87 -9.09 -48.75
N LEU A 35 -28.15 -8.80 -47.47
CA LEU A 35 -27.07 -8.72 -46.48
C LEU A 35 -26.46 -10.08 -46.23
N ASN A 36 -25.17 -10.09 -45.99
CA ASN A 36 -24.48 -11.29 -45.52
C ASN A 36 -24.78 -11.54 -44.04
N LYS A 37 -24.39 -12.74 -43.52
CA LYS A 37 -24.72 -13.19 -42.17
C LYS A 37 -24.06 -12.41 -41.01
N TYR A 38 -23.13 -11.53 -41.31
CA TYR A 38 -22.38 -10.75 -40.30
C TYR A 38 -22.53 -9.24 -40.50
N SER A 39 -23.26 -8.78 -41.48
CA SER A 39 -23.57 -7.35 -41.67
C SER A 39 -24.82 -6.99 -40.86
N SER A 40 -24.75 -5.89 -40.17
CA SER A 40 -25.85 -5.32 -39.38
C SER A 40 -26.69 -4.33 -40.18
N THR A 41 -27.97 -4.30 -39.88
CA THR A 41 -28.83 -3.19 -40.29
C THR A 41 -28.55 -1.93 -39.47
N PRO A 42 -29.03 -0.73 -39.90
CA PRO A 42 -28.91 0.48 -39.08
C PRO A 42 -29.45 0.32 -37.65
N GLU A 43 -30.59 -0.33 -37.49
CA GLU A 43 -31.25 -0.59 -36.19
C GLU A 43 -30.39 -1.46 -35.31
N GLN A 44 -29.74 -2.50 -35.86
CA GLN A 44 -28.84 -3.38 -35.13
C GLN A 44 -27.56 -2.64 -34.71
N ILE A 45 -27.10 -1.66 -35.51
CA ILE A 45 -25.96 -0.80 -35.13
C ILE A 45 -26.35 0.12 -33.97
N GLU A 46 -27.55 0.71 -34.00
CA GLU A 46 -28.05 1.54 -32.91
C GLU A 46 -28.07 0.75 -31.59
N GLY A 47 -28.67 -0.44 -31.57
CA GLY A 47 -28.65 -1.30 -30.39
C GLY A 47 -27.24 -1.75 -29.95
N TRP A 48 -26.32 -1.89 -30.88
CA TRP A 48 -24.93 -2.22 -30.60
C TRP A 48 -24.19 -1.04 -29.96
N ILE A 49 -24.42 0.20 -30.44
CA ILE A 49 -23.86 1.45 -29.84
C ILE A 49 -24.44 1.68 -28.45
N ASP A 50 -25.75 1.48 -28.27
CA ASP A 50 -26.40 1.61 -26.96
C ASP A 50 -25.81 0.61 -25.96
N THR A 51 -25.58 -0.63 -26.40
CA THR A 51 -24.93 -1.65 -25.57
C THR A 51 -23.50 -1.24 -25.20
N TYR A 52 -22.75 -0.65 -26.12
CA TYR A 52 -21.42 -0.11 -25.84
C TYR A 52 -21.46 0.99 -24.77
N GLN A 53 -22.35 1.97 -24.92
CA GLN A 53 -22.47 3.09 -23.96
C GLN A 53 -22.91 2.61 -22.58
N ASN A 54 -23.89 1.72 -22.52
CA ASN A 54 -24.32 1.10 -21.27
C ASN A 54 -23.19 0.30 -20.60
N SER A 55 -22.39 -0.41 -21.39
CA SER A 55 -21.25 -1.16 -20.89
C SER A 55 -20.16 -0.24 -20.32
N LEU A 56 -19.92 0.91 -20.95
CA LEU A 56 -19.02 1.94 -20.43
C LEU A 56 -19.51 2.46 -19.06
N ALA A 57 -20.80 2.78 -18.96
CA ALA A 57 -21.39 3.24 -17.71
C ALA A 57 -21.28 2.21 -16.59
N ILE A 58 -21.51 0.92 -16.91
CA ILE A 58 -21.39 -0.20 -15.95
C ILE A 58 -19.93 -0.42 -15.53
N CYS A 59 -18.98 -0.31 -16.46
CA CYS A 59 -17.56 -0.46 -16.15
C CYS A 59 -17.02 0.64 -15.23
N GLY A 60 -17.66 1.82 -15.25
CA GLY A 60 -17.23 2.97 -14.45
C GLY A 60 -15.86 3.50 -14.86
N ASP A 61 -15.35 4.40 -14.04
CA ASP A 61 -14.02 4.98 -14.18
C ASP A 61 -12.97 4.24 -13.36
N THR A 62 -11.70 4.40 -13.72
CA THR A 62 -10.55 3.90 -12.95
C THR A 62 -10.37 4.67 -11.64
N GLU A 63 -10.83 5.92 -11.58
CA GLU A 63 -10.83 6.73 -10.37
C GLU A 63 -12.18 6.60 -9.65
N ARG A 64 -12.11 6.25 -8.38
CA ARG A 64 -13.31 6.11 -7.54
C ARG A 64 -13.82 7.49 -7.10
N ASN A 65 -14.63 8.10 -7.91
CA ASN A 65 -15.37 9.33 -7.56
C ASN A 65 -16.69 8.94 -6.91
N LEU A 66 -16.77 9.11 -5.58
CA LEU A 66 -18.05 8.96 -4.87
C LEU A 66 -18.91 10.21 -5.11
N ASP A 67 -20.09 10.01 -5.60
CA ASP A 67 -21.10 11.03 -5.66
C ASP A 67 -21.55 11.41 -4.22
N VAL A 68 -22.07 12.62 -4.03
CA VAL A 68 -22.52 13.15 -2.74
C VAL A 68 -23.62 12.26 -2.14
N GLN A 69 -24.56 11.76 -2.93
CA GLN A 69 -25.66 10.91 -2.48
C GLN A 69 -25.14 9.52 -2.04
N GLU A 70 -24.19 8.97 -2.78
CA GLU A 70 -23.53 7.71 -2.40
C GLU A 70 -22.76 7.86 -1.09
N LYS A 71 -22.03 8.97 -0.93
CA LYS A 71 -21.32 9.28 0.31
C LYS A 71 -22.27 9.41 1.50
N GLU A 72 -23.35 10.14 1.35
CA GLU A 72 -24.39 10.27 2.41
C GLU A 72 -25.05 8.93 2.74
N ALA A 73 -25.31 8.09 1.74
CA ALA A 73 -25.84 6.75 1.95
C ALA A 73 -24.86 5.85 2.72
N LEU A 74 -23.57 5.89 2.36
CA LEU A 74 -22.53 5.18 3.07
C LEU A 74 -22.35 5.68 4.50
N ASP A 75 -22.41 7.00 4.73
CA ASP A 75 -22.29 7.58 6.06
C ASP A 75 -23.43 7.14 6.98
N LYS A 76 -24.66 6.99 6.47
CA LYS A 76 -25.80 6.43 7.20
C LYS A 76 -25.63 4.97 7.59
N LEU A 77 -24.82 4.22 6.88
CA LEU A 77 -24.51 2.81 7.15
C LEU A 77 -23.30 2.62 8.08
N ARG A 78 -22.62 3.71 8.45
CA ARG A 78 -21.51 3.64 9.40
C ARG A 78 -21.98 3.12 10.74
N ARG A 79 -21.20 2.24 11.32
CA ARG A 79 -21.42 1.75 12.68
C ARG A 79 -20.52 2.51 13.64
N GLY A 80 -21.12 3.10 14.65
CA GLY A 80 -20.42 3.66 15.80
C GLY A 80 -20.04 2.59 16.81
N VAL A 81 -19.10 2.90 17.68
CA VAL A 81 -18.70 2.07 18.81
C VAL A 81 -19.45 2.54 20.06
N PHE A 82 -20.13 1.62 20.73
CA PHE A 82 -20.86 1.84 21.98
C PHE A 82 -20.33 0.92 23.07
N VAL A 83 -20.41 1.35 24.32
CA VAL A 83 -20.03 0.50 25.45
C VAL A 83 -21.19 -0.36 25.91
N ASN A 84 -20.93 -1.63 26.21
CA ASN A 84 -21.96 -2.58 26.66
C ASN A 84 -22.10 -2.69 28.18
N LYS A 85 -21.24 -1.98 28.91
CA LYS A 85 -21.24 -1.92 30.38
C LYS A 85 -20.64 -0.59 30.86
N LYS A 86 -20.77 -0.33 32.15
CA LYS A 86 -20.10 0.83 32.80
C LYS A 86 -18.59 0.66 32.76
N ILE A 87 -17.87 1.68 32.30
CA ILE A 87 -16.40 1.75 32.24
C ILE A 87 -15.95 2.95 33.08
N MET A 88 -15.01 2.71 33.99
CA MET A 88 -14.47 3.77 34.85
C MET A 88 -13.38 4.55 34.11
N LYS A 89 -13.18 5.81 34.50
CA LYS A 89 -12.06 6.63 34.03
C LYS A 89 -10.73 5.89 34.24
N ASN A 90 -9.80 6.05 33.28
CA ASN A 90 -8.48 5.41 33.24
C ASN A 90 -8.51 3.87 33.11
N THR A 91 -9.64 3.30 32.66
CA THR A 91 -9.74 1.87 32.36
C THR A 91 -9.46 1.61 30.88
N THR A 92 -8.65 0.61 30.59
CA THR A 92 -8.44 0.12 29.22
C THR A 92 -9.68 -0.59 28.73
N ILE A 93 -10.17 -0.18 27.57
CA ILE A 93 -11.38 -0.72 26.94
C ILE A 93 -10.98 -1.92 26.09
N LYS A 94 -11.66 -3.06 26.30
CA LYS A 94 -11.46 -4.30 25.54
C LYS A 94 -12.57 -4.48 24.51
N TYR A 95 -12.33 -5.32 23.52
CA TYR A 95 -13.35 -5.68 22.53
C TYR A 95 -14.63 -6.24 23.16
N SER A 96 -14.50 -6.99 24.28
CA SER A 96 -15.62 -7.52 25.05
C SER A 96 -16.46 -6.45 25.77
N ASP A 97 -15.99 -5.22 25.83
CA ASP A 97 -16.62 -4.11 26.56
C ASP A 97 -17.44 -3.21 25.64
N ILE A 98 -17.46 -3.52 24.34
CA ILE A 98 -18.10 -2.70 23.31
C ILE A 98 -19.00 -3.52 22.42
N TYR A 99 -19.81 -2.78 21.64
CA TYR A 99 -20.56 -3.30 20.50
C TYR A 99 -20.63 -2.24 19.39
N PHE A 100 -20.95 -2.67 18.18
CA PHE A 100 -21.09 -1.80 17.01
C PHE A 100 -22.55 -1.68 16.61
N ALA A 101 -23.04 -0.46 16.49
CA ALA A 101 -24.43 -0.20 16.13
C ALA A 101 -24.58 1.04 15.23
N ILE A 102 -25.75 1.18 14.65
CA ILE A 102 -26.26 2.35 13.92
C ILE A 102 -27.32 3.00 14.82
N PRO A 103 -27.45 4.32 14.84
CA PRO A 103 -26.73 5.30 14.04
C PRO A 103 -25.32 5.61 14.55
N PHE A 104 -24.46 6.09 13.65
CA PHE A 104 -23.17 6.69 13.97
C PHE A 104 -23.38 8.16 14.34
N GLU A 105 -22.75 8.64 15.41
CA GLU A 105 -22.79 10.03 15.86
C GLU A 105 -21.53 10.78 15.43
N GLU A 106 -21.66 12.10 15.22
CA GLU A 106 -20.51 12.94 14.89
C GLU A 106 -19.47 12.93 16.03
N GLY A 107 -18.18 12.79 15.67
CA GLY A 107 -17.10 12.66 16.66
C GLY A 107 -16.95 11.28 17.30
N GLN A 108 -17.86 10.35 17.01
CA GLN A 108 -17.82 8.99 17.52
C GLN A 108 -16.74 8.15 16.83
N LEU A 109 -16.15 7.22 17.55
CA LEU A 109 -15.25 6.21 16.97
C LEU A 109 -16.05 5.26 16.08
N THR A 110 -15.60 5.08 14.83
CA THR A 110 -16.23 4.11 13.91
C THR A 110 -15.78 2.68 14.19
N SER A 111 -16.57 1.70 13.79
CA SER A 111 -16.18 0.28 13.89
C SER A 111 -14.87 -0.04 13.16
N GLY A 112 -14.58 0.65 12.05
CA GLY A 112 -13.34 0.49 11.30
C GLY A 112 -12.12 1.18 11.93
N SER A 113 -12.36 2.15 12.81
CA SER A 113 -11.30 2.89 13.53
C SER A 113 -11.04 2.32 14.93
N TRP A 114 -11.85 1.36 15.37
CA TRP A 114 -11.67 0.71 16.66
C TRP A 114 -10.32 -0.01 16.75
N LYS A 115 -9.65 0.16 17.89
CA LYS A 115 -8.40 -0.58 18.23
C LYS A 115 -8.46 -0.95 19.71
N GLU A 116 -8.01 -2.13 20.05
CA GLU A 116 -7.84 -2.50 21.46
C GLU A 116 -6.77 -1.64 22.13
N GLY A 117 -6.91 -1.46 23.43
CA GLY A 117 -5.97 -0.71 24.25
C GLY A 117 -6.30 0.77 24.41
N LEU A 118 -7.39 1.27 23.84
CA LEU A 118 -7.87 2.60 24.13
C LEU A 118 -8.25 2.73 25.60
N VAL A 119 -7.93 3.87 26.22
CA VAL A 119 -8.20 4.14 27.64
C VAL A 119 -9.25 5.20 27.78
N ALA A 120 -10.29 4.94 28.57
CA ALA A 120 -11.36 5.91 28.85
C ALA A 120 -10.81 7.10 29.66
N GLN A 121 -10.98 8.33 29.18
CA GLN A 121 -10.59 9.54 29.90
C GLN A 121 -11.66 10.06 30.87
N LYS A 122 -12.87 9.55 30.73
CA LYS A 122 -13.99 9.82 31.65
C LYS A 122 -14.71 8.51 31.98
N GLN A 123 -15.65 8.57 32.94
CA GLN A 123 -16.55 7.46 33.16
C GLN A 123 -17.55 7.37 32.00
N LEU A 124 -17.76 6.17 31.50
CA LEU A 124 -18.73 5.83 30.46
C LEU A 124 -19.82 4.90 31.10
N ASN A 125 -21.06 5.12 30.75
CA ASN A 125 -22.16 4.25 31.16
C ASN A 125 -22.51 3.29 30.03
N LYS A 126 -23.25 2.24 30.37
CA LYS A 126 -23.74 1.31 29.35
C LYS A 126 -24.53 2.09 28.29
N ASP A 127 -24.31 1.73 27.03
CA ASP A 127 -24.90 2.29 25.81
C ASP A 127 -24.43 3.72 25.47
N ASP A 128 -23.46 4.28 26.20
CA ASP A 128 -22.80 5.52 25.78
C ASP A 128 -22.01 5.29 24.48
N SER A 129 -22.06 6.29 23.58
CA SER A 129 -21.21 6.33 22.39
C SER A 129 -19.76 6.65 22.76
N LEU A 130 -18.81 5.97 22.15
CA LEU A 130 -17.39 6.22 22.32
C LEU A 130 -16.95 7.38 21.43
N LEU A 131 -16.83 8.58 22.01
CA LEU A 131 -16.31 9.76 21.32
C LEU A 131 -14.78 9.75 21.32
N MET A 132 -14.16 10.24 20.26
CA MET A 132 -12.69 10.33 20.15
C MET A 132 -12.08 11.16 21.29
N ASP A 133 -12.75 12.24 21.71
CA ASP A 133 -12.28 13.13 22.77
C ASP A 133 -12.35 12.49 24.18
N ASP A 134 -13.10 11.41 24.31
CA ASP A 134 -13.24 10.66 25.56
C ASP A 134 -12.20 9.57 25.75
N LEU A 135 -11.28 9.46 24.77
CA LEU A 135 -10.32 8.36 24.68
C LEU A 135 -8.89 8.87 24.72
N PHE A 136 -8.05 8.18 25.45
CA PHE A 136 -6.60 8.27 25.34
C PHE A 136 -6.13 7.11 24.47
N ILE A 137 -5.36 7.44 23.43
CA ILE A 137 -4.71 6.45 22.58
C ILE A 137 -3.32 6.23 23.18
N PRO A 138 -3.03 5.09 23.83
CA PRO A 138 -1.70 4.82 24.31
C PRO A 138 -0.71 4.79 23.13
N GLU A 139 0.53 5.15 23.40
CA GLU A 139 1.59 5.10 22.39
C GLU A 139 1.58 3.76 21.64
N LYS A 140 1.85 3.83 20.32
CA LYS A 140 1.76 2.66 19.43
C LYS A 140 2.57 1.49 20.01
N ASN A 141 1.88 0.39 20.31
CA ASN A 141 2.57 -0.84 20.66
C ASN A 141 3.43 -1.28 19.47
N SER A 142 4.69 -1.60 19.74
CA SER A 142 5.68 -2.05 18.75
C SER A 142 5.17 -3.17 17.83
N GLU A 143 4.38 -4.10 18.38
CA GLU A 143 3.75 -5.19 17.61
C GLU A 143 2.77 -4.68 16.55
N ILE A 144 1.97 -3.67 16.90
CA ILE A 144 0.99 -3.06 15.98
C ILE A 144 1.73 -2.33 14.85
N VAL A 145 2.82 -1.62 15.17
CA VAL A 145 3.65 -0.95 14.16
C VAL A 145 4.20 -1.96 13.16
N LEU A 146 4.82 -3.03 13.65
CA LEU A 146 5.37 -4.10 12.80
C LEU A 146 4.30 -4.79 11.97
N LYS A 147 3.18 -5.17 12.57
CA LYS A 147 2.07 -5.81 11.86
C LYS A 147 1.54 -4.94 10.72
N ASN A 148 1.33 -3.65 10.99
CA ASN A 148 0.89 -2.71 9.96
C ASN A 148 1.94 -2.55 8.86
N ALA A 149 3.22 -2.47 9.22
CA ALA A 149 4.31 -2.37 8.27
C ALA A 149 4.39 -3.62 7.36
N VAL A 150 4.27 -4.83 7.93
CA VAL A 150 4.21 -6.09 7.15
C VAL A 150 3.12 -6.03 6.08
N HIS A 151 1.90 -5.60 6.44
CA HIS A 151 0.80 -5.51 5.47
C HIS A 151 1.05 -4.48 4.38
N LYS A 152 1.53 -3.29 4.74
CA LYS A 152 1.86 -2.22 3.79
C LYS A 152 2.98 -2.64 2.82
N VAL A 153 4.03 -3.29 3.34
CA VAL A 153 5.16 -3.78 2.53
C VAL A 153 4.71 -4.86 1.55
N LYS A 154 3.89 -5.82 2.01
CA LYS A 154 3.33 -6.86 1.11
C LYS A 154 2.45 -6.27 0.02
N ALA A 155 1.63 -5.27 0.33
CA ALA A 155 0.81 -4.57 -0.64
C ALA A 155 1.70 -3.88 -1.70
N LEU A 156 2.73 -3.12 -1.27
CA LEU A 156 3.63 -2.41 -2.16
C LEU A 156 4.45 -3.35 -3.05
N LEU A 157 4.94 -4.48 -2.52
CA LEU A 157 5.62 -5.51 -3.32
C LEU A 157 4.69 -6.13 -4.37
N ASN A 158 3.42 -6.34 -4.02
CA ASN A 158 2.43 -6.85 -4.97
C ASN A 158 2.12 -5.84 -6.08
N GLU A 159 1.95 -4.57 -5.76
CA GLU A 159 1.79 -3.48 -6.74
C GLU A 159 3.01 -3.37 -7.66
N ALA A 160 4.20 -3.44 -7.09
CA ALA A 160 5.47 -3.43 -7.81
C ALA A 160 5.70 -4.70 -8.65
N ARG A 161 4.88 -5.74 -8.49
CA ARG A 161 5.04 -7.06 -9.12
C ARG A 161 6.41 -7.68 -8.87
N VAL A 162 6.97 -7.45 -7.67
CA VAL A 162 8.25 -8.03 -7.25
C VAL A 162 7.99 -9.36 -6.58
N TYR A 163 8.54 -10.42 -7.17
CA TYR A 163 8.45 -11.77 -6.64
C TYR A 163 9.64 -12.07 -5.74
N LEU A 164 9.36 -12.59 -4.56
CA LEU A 164 10.38 -13.07 -3.63
C LEU A 164 10.47 -14.60 -3.72
N ASN A 165 11.66 -15.15 -3.46
CA ASN A 165 11.83 -16.58 -3.30
C ASN A 165 11.18 -17.06 -1.97
N SER A 166 11.22 -18.36 -1.69
CA SER A 166 10.68 -18.94 -0.47
C SER A 166 11.58 -18.77 0.76
N GLU A 167 12.84 -18.44 0.54
CA GLU A 167 13.86 -18.32 1.59
C GLU A 167 14.44 -16.91 1.57
N PHE A 168 13.97 -16.07 2.52
CA PHE A 168 14.49 -14.72 2.74
C PHE A 168 14.34 -14.31 4.19
N GLU A 169 15.25 -13.47 4.66
CA GLU A 169 15.17 -12.79 5.95
C GLU A 169 14.70 -11.36 5.73
N VAL A 170 13.77 -10.90 6.55
CA VAL A 170 13.26 -9.53 6.51
C VAL A 170 13.74 -8.76 7.72
N GLU A 171 14.41 -7.65 7.48
CA GLU A 171 14.88 -6.73 8.49
C GLU A 171 14.12 -5.41 8.43
N TYR A 172 13.48 -5.02 9.52
CA TYR A 172 12.88 -3.71 9.71
C TYR A 172 13.91 -2.79 10.35
N SER A 173 14.46 -1.89 9.55
CA SER A 173 15.48 -0.93 9.97
C SER A 173 14.79 0.33 10.48
N HIS A 174 14.80 0.56 11.80
CA HIS A 174 14.01 1.64 12.44
C HIS A 174 14.84 2.66 13.23
N HIS A 175 16.11 2.64 13.17
CA HIS A 175 17.17 3.54 13.70
C HIS A 175 16.86 4.43 14.91
N TYR A 176 15.65 4.98 15.04
CA TYR A 176 15.18 5.87 16.10
C TYR A 176 14.06 5.28 16.94
N GLY A 177 13.88 3.94 16.91
CA GLY A 177 12.80 3.22 17.57
C GLY A 177 11.64 2.89 16.63
N LEU A 178 10.91 1.82 16.97
CA LEU A 178 9.77 1.36 16.16
C LEU A 178 8.62 2.37 16.10
N GLU A 179 8.47 3.21 17.12
CA GLU A 179 7.47 4.28 17.17
C GLU A 179 7.68 5.33 16.07
N LYS A 180 8.92 5.50 15.59
CA LYS A 180 9.28 6.41 14.50
C LYS A 180 9.48 5.71 13.16
N PHE A 181 9.17 4.42 13.06
CA PHE A 181 9.40 3.65 11.85
C PHE A 181 8.66 4.19 10.62
N GLU A 182 7.49 4.79 10.80
CA GLU A 182 6.74 5.40 9.69
C GLU A 182 7.42 6.65 9.11
N GLU A 183 8.32 7.28 9.87
CA GLU A 183 9.09 8.46 9.42
C GLU A 183 10.53 8.09 9.02
N TYR A 184 11.18 7.26 9.86
CA TYR A 184 12.58 6.87 9.66
C TYR A 184 12.68 5.35 9.58
N GLY A 185 12.93 4.84 8.40
CA GLY A 185 13.10 3.41 8.25
C GLY A 185 13.20 2.92 6.82
N ALA A 186 13.39 1.64 6.73
CA ALA A 186 13.29 0.87 5.51
C ALA A 186 13.09 -0.60 5.89
N VAL A 187 12.42 -1.35 5.04
CA VAL A 187 12.35 -2.80 5.12
C VAL A 187 13.36 -3.38 4.15
N ILE A 188 14.24 -4.21 4.67
CA ILE A 188 15.33 -4.82 3.92
C ILE A 188 15.07 -6.32 3.82
N ILE A 189 14.91 -6.81 2.61
CA ILE A 189 14.70 -8.23 2.31
C ILE A 189 16.03 -8.78 1.80
N ASN A 190 16.68 -9.58 2.62
CA ASN A 190 17.97 -10.18 2.31
C ASN A 190 17.75 -11.39 1.38
N CYS A 191 18.10 -11.26 0.09
CA CYS A 191 17.93 -12.32 -0.88
C CYS A 191 19.14 -13.25 -0.93
N ILE A 192 20.35 -12.67 -0.93
CA ILE A 192 21.62 -13.40 -0.94
C ILE A 192 22.73 -12.50 -0.37
N ASN A 193 23.65 -13.10 0.38
CA ASN A 193 24.88 -12.45 0.85
C ASN A 193 26.03 -13.46 0.78
N ARG A 194 26.90 -13.28 -0.21
CA ARG A 194 28.10 -14.07 -0.46
C ARG A 194 29.27 -13.15 -0.80
N GLU A 195 30.03 -13.45 -1.86
CA GLU A 195 31.01 -12.50 -2.44
C GLU A 195 30.33 -11.28 -3.06
N TYR A 196 29.04 -11.37 -3.32
CA TYR A 196 28.14 -10.30 -3.68
C TYR A 196 26.88 -10.39 -2.83
N CYS A 197 26.20 -9.28 -2.68
CA CYS A 197 24.96 -9.19 -1.92
C CYS A 197 23.84 -8.64 -2.80
N LYS A 198 22.65 -9.23 -2.66
CA LYS A 198 21.43 -8.72 -3.28
C LYS A 198 20.35 -8.59 -2.22
N LYS A 199 19.71 -7.42 -2.18
CA LYS A 199 18.58 -7.12 -1.31
C LYS A 199 17.48 -6.43 -2.09
N ILE A 200 16.25 -6.62 -1.66
CA ILE A 200 15.13 -5.77 -2.03
C ILE A 200 14.83 -4.86 -0.85
N LEU A 201 14.82 -3.56 -1.10
CA LEU A 201 14.50 -2.56 -0.10
C LEU A 201 13.11 -1.99 -0.40
N VAL A 202 12.34 -1.81 0.66
CA VAL A 202 11.01 -1.19 0.58
C VAL A 202 10.96 -0.02 1.54
N GLN A 203 10.64 1.16 1.04
CA GLN A 203 10.26 2.30 1.87
C GLN A 203 8.78 2.60 1.68
N LEU A 204 8.10 2.80 2.79
CA LEU A 204 6.71 3.25 2.82
C LEU A 204 6.65 4.76 2.55
N ALA A 205 5.50 5.26 2.14
CA ALA A 205 5.30 6.68 1.85
C ALA A 205 5.79 7.58 3.00
N GLY A 206 6.61 8.56 2.66
CA GLY A 206 7.20 9.52 3.60
C GLY A 206 8.41 9.03 4.39
N GLN A 207 8.86 7.79 4.21
CA GLN A 207 10.01 7.26 4.95
C GLN A 207 11.35 7.82 4.45
N LYS A 208 12.25 8.02 5.40
CA LYS A 208 13.64 8.46 5.17
C LYS A 208 14.60 7.48 5.82
N HIS A 209 15.70 7.18 5.12
CA HIS A 209 16.81 6.43 5.72
C HIS A 209 17.91 7.39 6.15
N PRO A 210 18.46 7.26 7.38
CA PRO A 210 19.48 8.16 7.89
C PRO A 210 20.76 8.14 7.05
N ALA A 211 21.44 9.29 6.97
CA ALA A 211 22.72 9.40 6.27
C ALA A 211 23.80 8.51 6.91
N HIS A 212 24.44 7.71 6.08
CA HIS A 212 25.48 6.77 6.46
C HIS A 212 26.47 6.53 5.32
N TYR A 213 27.55 5.84 5.61
CA TYR A 213 28.45 5.30 4.61
C TYR A 213 28.93 3.90 5.00
N HIS A 214 29.46 3.18 4.03
CA HIS A 214 30.09 1.89 4.21
C HIS A 214 31.59 2.00 3.94
N PRO A 215 32.47 1.69 4.89
CA PRO A 215 33.91 1.68 4.67
C PRO A 215 34.37 0.74 3.57
N LEU A 216 33.74 -0.42 3.41
CA LEU A 216 34.19 -1.49 2.53
C LEU A 216 33.22 -1.75 1.36
N LYS A 217 31.92 -1.56 1.58
CA LYS A 217 30.90 -1.97 0.64
C LYS A 217 30.67 -0.94 -0.46
N GLU A 218 30.69 -1.39 -1.70
CA GLU A 218 30.15 -0.69 -2.88
C GLU A 218 28.71 -1.12 -3.11
N GLU A 219 27.81 -0.20 -3.38
CA GLU A 219 26.39 -0.42 -3.59
C GLU A 219 25.90 0.16 -4.91
N SER A 220 25.04 -0.58 -5.60
CA SER A 220 24.25 -0.08 -6.71
C SER A 220 22.79 -0.19 -6.38
N PHE A 221 22.05 0.91 -6.44
CA PHE A 221 20.60 0.92 -6.28
C PHE A 221 19.92 1.01 -7.64
N GLN A 222 18.88 0.20 -7.84
CA GLN A 222 18.00 0.30 -9.00
C GLN A 222 16.57 0.46 -8.53
N LEU A 223 15.89 1.52 -8.93
CA LEU A 223 14.47 1.71 -8.63
C LEU A 223 13.64 0.73 -9.47
N LEU A 224 12.80 -0.07 -8.81
CA LEU A 224 11.89 -1.02 -9.45
C LEU A 224 10.47 -0.47 -9.54
N TYR A 225 10.03 0.28 -8.50
CA TYR A 225 8.68 0.84 -8.41
C TYR A 225 8.65 2.08 -7.52
N GLY A 226 7.77 3.03 -7.85
CA GLY A 226 7.54 4.25 -7.06
C GLY A 226 8.51 5.37 -7.38
N ASP A 227 8.84 6.16 -6.36
CA ASP A 227 9.77 7.30 -6.42
C ASP A 227 10.88 7.12 -5.39
N LEU A 228 12.12 7.40 -5.77
CA LEU A 228 13.28 7.32 -4.88
C LEU A 228 14.20 8.50 -5.10
N SER A 229 14.45 9.25 -4.03
CA SER A 229 15.49 10.28 -3.97
C SER A 229 16.69 9.75 -3.20
N VAL A 230 17.87 9.84 -3.80
CA VAL A 230 19.14 9.43 -3.19
C VAL A 230 20.07 10.63 -3.11
N SER A 231 20.57 10.93 -1.91
CA SER A 231 21.63 11.92 -1.72
C SER A 231 22.97 11.18 -1.64
N ILE A 232 23.90 11.52 -2.51
CA ILE A 232 25.26 10.98 -2.57
C ILE A 232 26.22 12.14 -2.43
N ASP A 233 26.96 12.19 -1.35
CA ASP A 233 27.88 13.28 -0.97
C ASP A 233 27.25 14.70 -1.09
N GLY A 234 25.96 14.78 -0.68
CA GLY A 234 25.18 16.02 -0.74
C GLY A 234 24.51 16.31 -2.07
N HIS A 235 24.83 15.57 -3.13
CA HIS A 235 24.15 15.68 -4.42
C HIS A 235 22.91 14.81 -4.47
N ILE A 236 21.76 15.39 -4.76
CA ILE A 236 20.48 14.67 -4.82
C ILE A 236 20.24 14.20 -6.25
N LYS A 237 19.96 12.91 -6.38
CA LYS A 237 19.49 12.28 -7.61
C LYS A 237 18.10 11.69 -7.36
N GLN A 238 17.13 12.07 -8.17
CA GLN A 238 15.82 11.42 -8.22
C GLN A 238 15.87 10.29 -9.25
N LEU A 239 15.43 9.11 -8.87
CA LEU A 239 15.38 7.94 -9.73
C LEU A 239 13.96 7.67 -10.19
N SER A 240 13.82 7.36 -11.47
CA SER A 240 12.62 6.77 -12.07
C SER A 240 12.77 5.25 -12.17
N PRO A 241 11.68 4.46 -12.26
CA PRO A 241 11.76 3.02 -12.40
C PRO A 241 12.68 2.59 -13.55
N GLY A 242 13.62 1.68 -13.25
CA GLY A 242 14.67 1.22 -14.15
C GLY A 242 16.00 1.98 -14.05
N GLU A 243 16.00 3.20 -13.49
CA GLU A 243 17.25 3.95 -13.30
C GLU A 243 18.07 3.43 -12.12
N THR A 244 19.37 3.63 -12.23
CA THR A 244 20.35 3.18 -11.24
C THR A 244 21.20 4.31 -10.71
N CYS A 245 21.74 4.15 -9.49
CA CYS A 245 22.84 4.96 -8.98
C CYS A 245 23.85 4.08 -8.25
N LEU A 246 25.13 4.50 -8.31
CA LEU A 246 26.26 3.83 -7.69
C LEU A 246 26.71 4.63 -6.45
N VAL A 247 26.97 3.93 -5.37
CA VAL A 247 27.54 4.48 -4.13
C VAL A 247 28.86 3.77 -3.86
N MET A 248 29.94 4.54 -3.88
CA MET A 248 31.29 4.02 -3.63
C MET A 248 31.57 3.87 -2.14
N PRO A 249 32.48 2.98 -1.73
CA PRO A 249 32.94 2.89 -0.35
C PRO A 249 33.39 4.25 0.21
N GLY A 250 33.04 4.52 1.46
CA GLY A 250 33.38 5.76 2.16
C GLY A 250 32.53 6.97 1.79
N VAL A 251 31.59 6.86 0.86
CA VAL A 251 30.77 7.99 0.40
C VAL A 251 29.48 8.10 1.24
N TRP A 252 29.24 9.29 1.79
CA TRP A 252 28.03 9.59 2.53
C TRP A 252 26.81 9.53 1.62
N HIS A 253 25.80 8.75 2.02
CA HIS A 253 24.55 8.68 1.29
C HIS A 253 23.35 8.52 2.23
N SER A 254 22.19 8.92 1.72
CA SER A 254 20.88 8.75 2.34
C SER A 254 19.83 8.62 1.24
N PHE A 255 18.67 8.06 1.56
CA PHE A 255 17.60 7.93 0.59
C PHE A 255 16.23 8.09 1.25
N TRP A 256 15.25 8.51 0.48
CA TRP A 256 13.88 8.74 0.93
C TRP A 256 12.91 8.64 -0.25
N THR A 257 11.63 8.48 0.08
CA THR A 257 10.52 8.46 -0.87
C THR A 257 9.36 9.29 -0.34
N ASP A 258 8.60 9.91 -1.22
CA ASP A 258 7.38 10.62 -0.88
C ASP A 258 6.16 9.69 -1.01
N GLY A 259 6.05 8.93 -2.10
CA GLY A 259 4.93 8.05 -2.41
C GLY A 259 5.09 6.59 -1.96
N GLY A 260 6.29 6.18 -1.61
CA GLY A 260 6.67 4.79 -1.37
C GLY A 260 7.38 4.16 -2.57
N CYS A 261 8.34 3.29 -2.29
CA CYS A 261 9.13 2.67 -3.34
C CYS A 261 9.59 1.24 -3.01
N VAL A 262 9.92 0.52 -4.08
CA VAL A 262 10.65 -0.74 -4.05
C VAL A 262 11.87 -0.60 -4.93
N PHE A 263 13.04 -0.86 -4.38
CA PHE A 263 14.29 -0.81 -5.12
C PHE A 263 15.21 -1.98 -4.77
N GLU A 264 16.11 -2.29 -5.67
CA GLU A 264 17.09 -3.36 -5.53
C GLU A 264 18.44 -2.76 -5.13
N GLU A 265 19.09 -3.36 -4.15
CA GLU A 265 20.50 -3.17 -3.82
C GLU A 265 21.29 -4.38 -4.30
N VAL A 266 22.22 -4.14 -5.20
CA VAL A 266 23.30 -5.09 -5.53
C VAL A 266 24.58 -4.49 -5.00
N SER A 267 25.33 -5.26 -4.21
CA SER A 267 26.52 -4.75 -3.55
C SER A 267 27.60 -5.84 -3.44
N THR A 268 28.80 -5.44 -3.06
CA THR A 268 29.80 -6.36 -2.54
C THR A 268 29.31 -6.99 -1.24
N THR A 269 30.05 -7.93 -0.65
CA THR A 269 29.67 -8.64 0.59
C THR A 269 29.21 -7.67 1.68
N HIS A 270 28.05 -7.94 2.26
CA HIS A 270 27.53 -7.16 3.38
C HIS A 270 28.05 -7.68 4.71
N PHE A 271 28.63 -6.78 5.51
CA PHE A 271 29.03 -7.04 6.89
C PHE A 271 28.19 -6.19 7.86
N ASN A 272 27.72 -6.79 8.94
CA ASN A 272 26.88 -6.12 9.93
C ASN A 272 27.54 -4.91 10.61
N SER A 273 28.88 -4.87 10.64
CA SER A 273 29.69 -3.80 11.22
C SER A 273 30.11 -2.72 10.22
N ASP A 274 29.77 -2.86 8.94
CA ASP A 274 30.22 -1.98 7.85
C ASP A 274 29.27 -0.79 7.59
N SER A 275 28.60 -0.30 8.61
CA SER A 275 27.72 0.90 8.48
C SER A 275 28.08 1.93 9.54
N VAL A 276 28.43 3.12 9.09
CA VAL A 276 28.73 4.28 9.96
C VAL A 276 27.69 5.36 9.67
N TYR A 277 26.92 5.75 10.70
CA TYR A 277 25.86 6.75 10.57
C TYR A 277 26.37 8.13 10.93
N LYS A 278 25.85 9.16 10.23
CA LYS A 278 26.17 10.56 10.51
C LYS A 278 25.65 10.98 11.89
N ASP A 279 24.50 10.48 12.31
CA ASP A 279 23.99 10.63 13.66
C ASP A 279 24.74 9.67 14.61
N SER A 280 25.57 10.23 15.47
CA SER A 280 26.36 9.46 16.44
C SER A 280 25.52 8.68 17.46
N LYS A 281 24.25 9.03 17.65
CA LYS A 281 23.32 8.30 18.53
C LYS A 281 23.05 6.92 17.97
N ILE A 282 22.86 6.80 16.64
CA ILE A 282 22.60 5.52 15.99
C ILE A 282 23.80 4.57 16.11
N ASN A 283 25.02 5.10 16.02
CA ASN A 283 26.25 4.31 16.15
C ASN A 283 26.45 3.69 17.55
N LYS A 284 25.79 4.26 18.57
CA LYS A 284 25.86 3.76 19.96
C LYS A 284 24.86 2.67 20.26
N LEU A 285 23.83 2.51 19.43
CA LEU A 285 22.79 1.51 19.61
C LEU A 285 23.28 0.13 19.17
N LEU A 286 22.88 -0.87 19.92
CA LEU A 286 23.04 -2.26 19.49
C LEU A 286 22.16 -2.55 18.26
N ARG A 287 22.49 -3.59 17.50
CA ARG A 287 21.74 -3.90 16.27
C ARG A 287 20.26 -4.17 16.55
N ASN A 288 19.92 -4.91 17.58
CA ASN A 288 18.55 -5.22 17.99
C ASN A 288 17.75 -3.98 18.47
N GLU A 289 18.40 -2.92 18.91
CA GLU A 289 17.75 -1.66 19.30
C GLU A 289 17.36 -0.78 18.12
N ARG A 290 17.94 -1.03 16.93
CA ARG A 290 17.71 -0.24 15.71
C ARG A 290 17.19 -1.05 14.52
N LYS A 291 17.02 -2.38 14.69
CA LYS A 291 16.58 -3.31 13.66
C LYS A 291 15.81 -4.46 14.29
N THR A 292 14.69 -4.80 13.67
CA THR A 292 13.88 -5.97 14.05
C THR A 292 13.87 -6.97 12.91
N ILE A 293 14.23 -8.22 13.20
CA ILE A 293 14.20 -9.30 12.22
C ILE A 293 12.85 -9.99 12.30
N VAL A 294 12.25 -10.20 11.14
CA VAL A 294 10.98 -10.90 10.98
C VAL A 294 11.23 -12.15 10.17
N ASP A 295 10.96 -13.29 10.77
CA ASP A 295 11.02 -14.57 10.09
C ASP A 295 9.73 -14.79 9.31
N HIS A 296 9.83 -14.93 8.00
CA HIS A 296 8.70 -15.12 7.07
C HIS A 296 7.50 -14.24 7.43
N TRP A 297 7.28 -13.10 7.02
CA TRP A 297 6.06 -12.29 7.16
C TRP A 297 5.05 -12.63 8.30
N GLY A 298 5.16 -13.76 9.00
CA GLY A 298 4.17 -14.27 9.92
C GLY A 298 4.62 -14.47 11.36
N ARG A 299 5.91 -14.48 11.62
CA ARG A 299 6.45 -14.68 12.98
C ARG A 299 7.49 -13.61 13.26
N PHE A 300 7.19 -12.74 14.19
CA PHE A 300 8.17 -11.82 14.76
C PHE A 300 8.09 -11.90 16.27
N GLN A 301 9.24 -11.91 16.90
CA GLN A 301 9.39 -11.70 18.33
C GLN A 301 10.04 -10.34 18.51
N ILE A 302 9.42 -9.51 19.32
CA ILE A 302 10.02 -8.26 19.79
C ILE A 302 10.81 -8.62 21.03
N PRO A 303 12.10 -8.22 21.11
CA PRO A 303 12.93 -8.51 22.29
C PRO A 303 12.38 -7.89 23.55
#